data_25e3864275e539c2eb230420602be487
#
_entry.id   25e3864275e539c2eb230420602be487
#
_cell.length_a   1.000
_cell.length_b   1.000
_cell.length_c   1.000
_cell.angle_alpha   90.00
_cell.angle_beta   90.00
_cell.angle_gamma   90.00
#
_symmetry.space_group_name_H-M   'P 1'
#
loop_
_entity.id
_entity.type
_entity.pdbx_description
1 polymer ?
#
loop_
_entity_poly.entity_id
_entity_poly.type
_entity_poly.pdbx_seq_one_letter_code
_entity_poly.pdbx_strand_id
1 'polypeptide(L)'
;MSIMKTLSNLWEQTAFMNLEWGNYVMILVALVFLYLAIKHGFEPLLLVPIAFGMLLVNIYPDIMADPYVDAMGIEHAGGLLHYFFILDEWSILPSLIFMGVGAMTDFGPLIANPKSVILGAAAQLGIYSAYFLAIFLGFNGKAAAAISIIGGADGPTSIFLAGKLGQTELMGPIAVAAYSYMSLVPIIQPPIMKLLTTEKERKIKMEQLRPVSKLEKILFPIVITIVVCMILPTTAPLVGMLMLGNLFKESGVVKQLTETASNALMYIVVILLGTSVGASTSAEAFLNVDTLKIVLLGLVAFCVGTAGGVLFGKIMCKLSGGKLNPLIGSAGVSAVPMAARVSQKVGAEADPTNFLLMHAMGPNVAGVIGTAVAAGTFMAVFGV
;
A
#
# COMPACT_ATOMS: atom_id res chain seq x y z
N MET A 1 -0.46 -31.88 -43.34
CA MET A 1 -0.83 -30.45 -43.17
C MET A 1 0.03 -29.63 -44.09
N SER A 2 -0.51 -28.74 -44.97
CA SER A 2 0.33 -27.96 -45.87
C SER A 2 1.11 -26.92 -45.06
N ILE A 3 2.42 -26.71 -45.36
CA ILE A 3 3.28 -25.72 -44.69
C ILE A 3 2.62 -24.34 -44.71
N MET A 4 1.98 -24.00 -45.83
CA MET A 4 1.25 -22.73 -45.99
C MET A 4 0.11 -22.56 -44.97
N LYS A 5 -0.64 -23.63 -44.70
CA LYS A 5 -1.74 -23.66 -43.72
C LYS A 5 -1.20 -23.54 -42.28
N THR A 6 -0.06 -24.17 -42.01
CA THR A 6 0.63 -24.03 -40.70
C THR A 6 1.14 -22.61 -40.47
N LEU A 7 1.72 -21.99 -41.49
CA LEU A 7 2.18 -20.60 -41.41
C LEU A 7 1.00 -19.61 -41.25
N SER A 8 -0.11 -19.83 -41.98
CA SER A 8 -1.34 -19.02 -41.82
C SER A 8 -1.87 -19.11 -40.37
N ASN A 9 -2.00 -20.34 -39.85
CA ASN A 9 -2.47 -20.55 -38.48
C ASN A 9 -1.54 -19.91 -37.44
N LEU A 10 -0.22 -19.97 -37.64
CA LEU A 10 0.75 -19.31 -36.76
C LEU A 10 0.59 -17.79 -36.81
N TRP A 11 0.37 -17.22 -37.99
CA TRP A 11 0.13 -15.78 -38.12
C TRP A 11 -1.17 -15.33 -37.45
N GLU A 12 -2.24 -16.07 -37.65
CA GLU A 12 -3.55 -15.81 -37.01
C GLU A 12 -3.50 -15.91 -35.47
N GLN A 13 -2.58 -16.72 -34.91
CA GLN A 13 -2.35 -16.83 -33.47
C GLN A 13 -1.42 -15.75 -32.90
N THR A 14 -0.84 -14.89 -33.73
CA THR A 14 0.00 -13.80 -33.19
C THR A 14 -0.84 -12.77 -32.46
N ALA A 15 -0.26 -12.17 -31.43
CA ALA A 15 -0.88 -11.08 -30.70
C ALA A 15 -1.26 -9.90 -31.63
N PHE A 16 -0.49 -9.64 -32.69
CA PHE A 16 -0.77 -8.59 -33.67
C PHE A 16 -2.14 -8.73 -34.36
N MET A 17 -2.65 -9.94 -34.49
CA MET A 17 -3.96 -10.20 -35.14
C MET A 17 -5.11 -10.21 -34.14
N ASN A 18 -4.83 -10.37 -32.85
CA ASN A 18 -5.84 -10.62 -31.82
C ASN A 18 -5.98 -9.47 -30.81
N LEU A 19 -5.03 -8.49 -30.79
CA LEU A 19 -5.08 -7.39 -29.85
C LEU A 19 -5.94 -6.23 -30.38
N GLU A 20 -6.72 -5.66 -29.47
CA GLU A 20 -7.48 -4.44 -29.68
C GLU A 20 -6.63 -3.18 -29.42
N TRP A 21 -7.11 -2.03 -29.84
CA TRP A 21 -6.44 -0.74 -29.62
C TRP A 21 -6.13 -0.48 -28.13
N GLY A 22 -7.06 -0.85 -27.23
CA GLY A 22 -6.87 -0.69 -25.79
C GLY A 22 -5.64 -1.43 -25.26
N ASN A 23 -5.36 -2.63 -25.77
CA ASN A 23 -4.18 -3.40 -25.37
C ASN A 23 -2.87 -2.68 -25.73
N TYR A 24 -2.78 -2.06 -26.91
CA TYR A 24 -1.62 -1.27 -27.31
C TYR A 24 -1.40 -0.05 -26.42
N VAL A 25 -2.49 0.62 -26.01
CA VAL A 25 -2.43 1.72 -25.03
C VAL A 25 -1.91 1.22 -23.70
N MET A 26 -2.41 0.08 -23.20
CA MET A 26 -1.96 -0.47 -21.92
C MET A 26 -0.52 -1.00 -21.97
N ILE A 27 -0.07 -1.53 -23.10
CA ILE A 27 1.34 -1.87 -23.32
C ILE A 27 2.21 -0.61 -23.18
N LEU A 28 1.79 0.51 -23.79
CA LEU A 28 2.51 1.78 -23.64
C LEU A 28 2.51 2.27 -22.18
N VAL A 29 1.39 2.17 -21.47
CA VAL A 29 1.30 2.50 -20.04
C VAL A 29 2.26 1.64 -19.22
N ALA A 30 2.31 0.33 -19.48
CA ALA A 30 3.24 -0.59 -18.82
C ALA A 30 4.70 -0.19 -19.05
N LEU A 31 5.06 0.17 -20.29
CA LEU A 31 6.41 0.65 -20.63
C LEU A 31 6.76 1.96 -19.90
N VAL A 32 5.79 2.89 -19.77
CA VAL A 32 5.97 4.12 -19.00
C VAL A 32 6.23 3.78 -17.51
N PHE A 33 5.46 2.87 -16.92
CA PHE A 33 5.68 2.44 -15.53
C PHE A 33 7.04 1.75 -15.33
N LEU A 34 7.45 0.90 -16.25
CA LEU A 34 8.80 0.30 -16.24
C LEU A 34 9.88 1.39 -16.31
N TYR A 35 9.71 2.38 -17.19
CA TYR A 35 10.64 3.50 -17.28
C TYR A 35 10.72 4.30 -15.99
N LEU A 36 9.58 4.61 -15.36
CA LEU A 36 9.54 5.32 -14.07
C LEU A 36 10.20 4.52 -12.95
N ALA A 37 9.95 3.21 -12.89
CA ALA A 37 10.56 2.34 -11.90
C ALA A 37 12.08 2.22 -12.08
N ILE A 38 12.54 1.97 -13.32
CA ILE A 38 13.94 1.69 -13.60
C ILE A 38 14.79 2.98 -13.63
N LYS A 39 14.30 4.02 -14.33
CA LYS A 39 15.08 5.25 -14.52
C LYS A 39 14.97 6.22 -13.35
N HIS A 40 13.79 6.33 -12.74
CA HIS A 40 13.51 7.29 -11.67
C HIS A 40 13.48 6.66 -10.28
N GLY A 41 13.58 5.33 -10.17
CA GLY A 41 13.59 4.62 -8.89
C GLY A 41 12.26 4.70 -8.14
N PHE A 42 11.13 4.84 -8.86
CA PHE A 42 9.81 4.91 -8.26
C PHE A 42 9.38 3.52 -7.79
N GLU A 43 9.54 3.26 -6.49
CA GLU A 43 9.19 2.01 -5.81
C GLU A 43 9.46 0.75 -6.65
N PRO A 44 10.73 0.54 -7.10
CA PRO A 44 11.05 -0.46 -8.13
C PRO A 44 10.69 -1.89 -7.71
N LEU A 45 10.73 -2.21 -6.43
CA LEU A 45 10.39 -3.54 -5.93
C LEU A 45 8.94 -3.95 -6.25
N LEU A 46 8.02 -3.00 -6.28
CA LEU A 46 6.61 -3.25 -6.56
C LEU A 46 6.23 -2.86 -7.99
N LEU A 47 6.67 -1.69 -8.45
CA LEU A 47 6.23 -1.17 -9.75
C LEU A 47 6.78 -1.97 -10.94
N VAL A 48 7.97 -2.59 -10.82
CA VAL A 48 8.52 -3.44 -11.89
C VAL A 48 7.65 -4.69 -12.11
N PRO A 49 7.37 -5.54 -11.10
CA PRO A 49 6.50 -6.69 -11.32
C PRO A 49 5.07 -6.32 -11.70
N ILE A 50 4.49 -5.23 -11.17
CA ILE A 50 3.16 -4.74 -11.57
C ILE A 50 3.16 -4.36 -13.05
N ALA A 51 4.10 -3.53 -13.49
CA ALA A 51 4.18 -3.10 -14.88
C ALA A 51 4.45 -4.27 -15.84
N PHE A 52 5.21 -5.27 -15.40
CA PHE A 52 5.47 -6.45 -16.21
C PHE A 52 4.24 -7.37 -16.28
N GLY A 53 3.49 -7.55 -15.21
CA GLY A 53 2.21 -8.25 -15.20
C GLY A 53 1.18 -7.57 -16.11
N MET A 54 1.09 -6.23 -16.06
CA MET A 54 0.28 -5.43 -16.98
C MET A 54 0.68 -5.63 -18.44
N LEU A 55 1.99 -5.68 -18.72
CA LEU A 55 2.50 -5.95 -20.06
C LEU A 55 2.05 -7.34 -20.56
N LEU A 56 2.21 -8.37 -19.72
CA LEU A 56 1.88 -9.75 -20.08
C LEU A 56 0.39 -9.94 -20.39
N VAL A 57 -0.52 -9.43 -19.56
CA VAL A 57 -1.97 -9.62 -19.76
C VAL A 57 -2.46 -8.86 -20.99
N ASN A 58 -1.85 -7.72 -21.34
CA ASN A 58 -2.23 -6.96 -22.52
C ASN A 58 -1.60 -7.49 -23.83
N ILE A 59 -0.61 -8.39 -23.74
CA ILE A 59 -0.09 -9.15 -24.89
C ILE A 59 -0.83 -10.50 -25.03
N TYR A 60 -1.09 -11.18 -23.92
CA TYR A 60 -1.71 -12.49 -23.86
C TYR A 60 -2.73 -12.55 -22.72
N PRO A 61 -4.01 -12.15 -22.96
CA PRO A 61 -5.04 -12.09 -21.93
C PRO A 61 -5.30 -13.43 -21.24
N ASP A 62 -5.16 -14.57 -21.96
CA ASP A 62 -5.39 -15.90 -21.41
C ASP A 62 -4.46 -16.28 -20.24
N ILE A 63 -3.38 -15.50 -20.01
CA ILE A 63 -2.52 -15.67 -18.83
C ILE A 63 -3.28 -15.45 -17.50
N MET A 64 -4.44 -14.75 -17.57
CA MET A 64 -5.35 -14.49 -16.45
C MET A 64 -6.68 -15.24 -16.58
N ALA A 65 -6.85 -16.10 -17.61
CA ALA A 65 -8.11 -16.81 -17.82
C ALA A 65 -8.46 -17.69 -16.62
N ASP A 66 -9.75 -17.73 -16.28
CA ASP A 66 -10.30 -18.65 -15.29
C ASP A 66 -10.21 -20.10 -15.76
N PRO A 67 -10.11 -21.07 -14.85
CA PRO A 67 -10.32 -22.49 -15.21
C PRO A 67 -11.71 -22.69 -15.81
N TYR A 68 -11.80 -23.47 -16.84
CA TYR A 68 -13.10 -23.77 -17.49
C TYR A 68 -13.23 -25.22 -17.88
N VAL A 69 -14.48 -25.68 -18.00
CA VAL A 69 -14.81 -27.00 -18.52
C VAL A 69 -15.33 -26.81 -19.94
N ASP A 70 -14.74 -27.52 -20.90
CA ASP A 70 -15.18 -27.44 -22.28
C ASP A 70 -16.51 -28.23 -22.54
N ALA A 71 -17.05 -28.10 -23.76
CA ALA A 71 -18.28 -28.75 -24.15
C ALA A 71 -18.20 -30.30 -24.13
N MET A 72 -16.99 -30.86 -24.06
CA MET A 72 -16.74 -32.31 -23.95
C MET A 72 -16.57 -32.77 -22.50
N GLY A 73 -16.66 -31.84 -21.51
CA GLY A 73 -16.48 -32.15 -20.10
C GLY A 73 -15.02 -32.24 -19.67
N ILE A 74 -14.09 -31.75 -20.47
CA ILE A 74 -12.66 -31.71 -20.15
C ILE A 74 -12.37 -30.42 -19.37
N GLU A 75 -11.73 -30.57 -18.20
CA GLU A 75 -11.28 -29.45 -17.38
C GLU A 75 -10.00 -28.86 -17.98
N HIS A 76 -10.02 -27.54 -18.22
CA HIS A 76 -8.86 -26.75 -18.61
C HIS A 76 -8.40 -25.92 -17.44
N ALA A 77 -7.08 -25.98 -17.16
CA ALA A 77 -6.47 -25.15 -16.13
C ALA A 77 -6.55 -23.67 -16.51
N GLY A 78 -6.68 -22.80 -15.52
CA GLY A 78 -6.60 -21.36 -15.70
C GLY A 78 -5.20 -20.89 -16.10
N GLY A 79 -5.07 -19.61 -16.43
CA GLY A 79 -3.81 -18.96 -16.72
C GLY A 79 -2.88 -18.90 -15.49
N LEU A 80 -1.57 -18.83 -15.74
CA LEU A 80 -0.58 -18.82 -14.65
C LEU A 80 -0.84 -17.70 -13.62
N LEU A 81 -1.09 -16.49 -14.09
CA LEU A 81 -1.26 -15.33 -13.20
C LEU A 81 -2.61 -15.31 -12.50
N HIS A 82 -3.62 -16.03 -13.02
CA HIS A 82 -4.87 -16.27 -12.33
C HIS A 82 -4.64 -16.99 -10.98
N TYR A 83 -3.79 -18.02 -10.94
CA TYR A 83 -3.49 -18.71 -9.68
C TYR A 83 -2.74 -17.85 -8.67
N PHE A 84 -1.91 -16.92 -9.13
CA PHE A 84 -1.27 -15.95 -8.23
C PHE A 84 -2.32 -14.96 -7.69
N PHE A 85 -3.24 -14.51 -8.55
CA PHE A 85 -4.31 -13.59 -8.20
C PHE A 85 -5.29 -14.17 -7.17
N ILE A 86 -5.60 -15.47 -7.24
CA ILE A 86 -6.40 -16.16 -6.21
C ILE A 86 -5.77 -16.02 -4.82
N LEU A 87 -4.43 -16.02 -4.69
CA LEU A 87 -3.76 -15.82 -3.40
C LEU A 87 -3.96 -14.38 -2.87
N ASP A 88 -4.14 -13.40 -3.76
CA ASP A 88 -4.51 -12.03 -3.39
C ASP A 88 -5.97 -11.96 -2.94
N GLU A 89 -6.90 -12.55 -3.69
CA GLU A 89 -8.33 -12.63 -3.34
C GLU A 89 -8.53 -13.31 -1.97
N TRP A 90 -7.82 -14.39 -1.71
CA TRP A 90 -7.84 -15.06 -0.41
C TRP A 90 -7.10 -14.29 0.68
N SER A 91 -6.51 -13.15 0.33
CA SER A 91 -5.78 -12.27 1.26
C SER A 91 -4.54 -12.92 1.89
N ILE A 92 -3.98 -13.94 1.26
CA ILE A 92 -2.77 -14.62 1.72
C ILE A 92 -1.56 -13.72 1.50
N LEU A 93 -1.37 -13.22 0.27
CA LEU A 93 -0.20 -12.42 -0.06
C LEU A 93 -0.14 -11.10 0.72
N PRO A 94 -1.21 -10.29 0.84
CA PRO A 94 -1.20 -9.09 1.66
C PRO A 94 -0.85 -9.36 3.12
N SER A 95 -1.38 -10.43 3.72
CA SER A 95 -1.07 -10.80 5.12
C SER A 95 0.39 -11.17 5.31
N LEU A 96 0.99 -11.89 4.35
CA LEU A 96 2.42 -12.24 4.39
C LEU A 96 3.32 -11.00 4.19
N ILE A 97 2.90 -10.02 3.38
CA ILE A 97 3.60 -8.73 3.28
C ILE A 97 3.62 -8.03 4.65
N PHE A 98 2.49 -8.00 5.35
CA PHE A 98 2.43 -7.41 6.69
C PHE A 98 3.39 -8.09 7.67
N MET A 99 3.57 -9.41 7.61
CA MET A 99 4.57 -10.12 8.41
C MET A 99 6.00 -9.67 8.04
N GLY A 100 6.31 -9.58 6.75
CA GLY A 100 7.61 -9.07 6.28
C GLY A 100 7.87 -7.63 6.73
N VAL A 101 6.89 -6.75 6.57
CA VAL A 101 6.96 -5.36 7.04
C VAL A 101 7.18 -5.30 8.56
N GLY A 102 6.49 -6.14 9.34
CA GLY A 102 6.69 -6.25 10.78
C GLY A 102 8.11 -6.65 11.16
N ALA A 103 8.67 -7.63 10.45
CA ALA A 103 10.05 -8.09 10.65
C ALA A 103 11.10 -7.02 10.31
N MET A 104 10.78 -6.10 9.39
CA MET A 104 11.66 -4.97 9.00
C MET A 104 11.49 -3.76 9.93
N THR A 105 10.30 -3.54 10.48
CA THR A 105 9.91 -2.32 11.18
C THR A 105 10.52 -2.25 12.59
N ASP A 106 10.97 -1.06 13.00
CA ASP A 106 11.32 -0.73 14.38
C ASP A 106 10.20 0.13 15.00
N PHE A 107 9.47 -0.45 15.95
CA PHE A 107 8.45 0.25 16.72
C PHE A 107 8.99 1.03 17.90
N GLY A 108 10.30 1.00 18.16
CA GLY A 108 10.95 1.76 19.23
C GLY A 108 10.54 3.22 19.32
N PRO A 109 10.54 4.00 18.22
CA PRO A 109 10.09 5.39 18.22
C PRO A 109 8.64 5.58 18.68
N LEU A 110 7.74 4.65 18.32
CA LEU A 110 6.35 4.67 18.77
C LEU A 110 6.22 4.35 20.26
N ILE A 111 6.95 3.34 20.72
CA ILE A 111 7.00 2.96 22.15
C ILE A 111 7.58 4.09 22.98
N ALA A 112 8.64 4.75 22.49
CA ALA A 112 9.27 5.87 23.18
C ALA A 112 8.34 7.09 23.31
N ASN A 113 7.49 7.34 22.31
CA ASN A 113 6.52 8.43 22.30
C ASN A 113 5.13 7.95 21.84
N PRO A 114 4.33 7.32 22.72
CA PRO A 114 3.01 6.80 22.37
C PRO A 114 2.02 7.87 21.87
N LYS A 115 2.23 9.14 22.20
CA LYS A 115 1.40 10.25 21.69
C LYS A 115 1.43 10.36 20.17
N SER A 116 2.46 9.83 19.52
CA SER A 116 2.58 9.81 18.06
C SER A 116 1.50 8.94 17.38
N VAL A 117 0.83 8.04 18.12
CA VAL A 117 -0.36 7.31 17.63
C VAL A 117 -1.45 8.27 17.15
N ILE A 118 -1.62 9.43 17.83
CA ILE A 118 -2.62 10.43 17.46
C ILE A 118 -2.34 11.00 16.06
N LEU A 119 -1.06 11.18 15.71
CA LEU A 119 -0.68 11.68 14.37
C LEU A 119 -0.90 10.61 13.29
N GLY A 120 -0.64 9.33 13.60
CA GLY A 120 -1.00 8.22 12.72
C GLY A 120 -2.52 8.13 12.51
N ALA A 121 -3.30 8.27 13.58
CA ALA A 121 -4.76 8.28 13.50
C ALA A 121 -5.29 9.49 12.70
N ALA A 122 -4.68 10.67 12.86
CA ALA A 122 -5.07 11.88 12.13
C ALA A 122 -4.85 11.74 10.62
N ALA A 123 -3.83 11.05 10.18
CA ALA A 123 -3.59 10.79 8.76
C ALA A 123 -4.66 9.88 8.13
N GLN A 124 -5.38 9.07 8.94
CA GLN A 124 -6.50 8.26 8.45
C GLN A 124 -7.71 9.11 8.01
N LEU A 125 -7.73 10.41 8.27
CA LEU A 125 -8.68 11.35 7.65
C LEU A 125 -8.66 11.23 6.12
N GLY A 126 -7.51 10.89 5.52
CA GLY A 126 -7.40 10.58 4.09
C GLY A 126 -8.31 9.41 3.68
N ILE A 127 -8.34 8.33 4.46
CA ILE A 127 -9.17 7.16 4.19
C ILE A 127 -10.65 7.52 4.29
N TYR A 128 -11.08 8.11 5.41
CA TYR A 128 -12.49 8.40 5.61
C TYR A 128 -13.02 9.47 4.66
N SER A 129 -12.21 10.48 4.32
CA SER A 129 -12.61 11.46 3.31
C SER A 129 -12.73 10.83 1.92
N ALA A 130 -11.82 9.91 1.57
CA ALA A 130 -11.91 9.15 0.33
C ALA A 130 -13.17 8.28 0.27
N TYR A 131 -13.56 7.66 1.37
CA TYR A 131 -14.79 6.87 1.45
C TYR A 131 -16.02 7.71 1.08
N PHE A 132 -16.20 8.87 1.72
CA PHE A 132 -17.34 9.73 1.44
C PHE A 132 -17.29 10.33 0.02
N LEU A 133 -16.10 10.68 -0.47
CA LEU A 133 -15.93 11.16 -1.84
C LEU A 133 -16.26 10.06 -2.87
N ALA A 134 -15.87 8.81 -2.61
CA ALA A 134 -16.19 7.68 -3.49
C ALA A 134 -17.70 7.42 -3.54
N ILE A 135 -18.40 7.47 -2.41
CA ILE A 135 -19.87 7.41 -2.37
C ILE A 135 -20.48 8.55 -3.19
N PHE A 136 -19.97 9.77 -3.04
CA PHE A 136 -20.45 10.94 -3.79
C PHE A 136 -20.23 10.79 -5.31
N LEU A 137 -19.15 10.10 -5.72
CA LEU A 137 -18.86 9.80 -7.13
C LEU A 137 -19.67 8.62 -7.69
N GLY A 138 -20.55 8.00 -6.87
CA GLY A 138 -21.49 6.97 -7.29
C GLY A 138 -21.01 5.52 -7.06
N PHE A 139 -19.90 5.30 -6.38
CA PHE A 139 -19.49 3.95 -5.99
C PHE A 139 -20.38 3.40 -4.87
N ASN A 140 -20.65 2.09 -4.90
CA ASN A 140 -21.33 1.43 -3.80
C ASN A 140 -20.45 1.40 -2.54
N GLY A 141 -21.07 1.15 -1.37
CA GLY A 141 -20.38 1.24 -0.08
C GLY A 141 -19.14 0.33 0.04
N LYS A 142 -19.19 -0.91 -0.51
CA LYS A 142 -18.07 -1.85 -0.49
C LYS A 142 -16.93 -1.39 -1.39
N ALA A 143 -17.26 -0.96 -2.61
CA ALA A 143 -16.28 -0.39 -3.55
C ALA A 143 -15.64 0.89 -2.96
N ALA A 144 -16.46 1.79 -2.40
CA ALA A 144 -15.97 3.01 -1.75
C ALA A 144 -15.01 2.70 -0.58
N ALA A 145 -15.32 1.67 0.23
CA ALA A 145 -14.43 1.23 1.31
C ALA A 145 -13.10 0.70 0.79
N ALA A 146 -13.12 -0.15 -0.24
CA ALA A 146 -11.90 -0.68 -0.85
C ALA A 146 -11.02 0.46 -1.44
N ILE A 147 -11.63 1.37 -2.20
CA ILE A 147 -10.95 2.53 -2.81
C ILE A 147 -10.37 3.45 -1.73
N SER A 148 -11.08 3.64 -0.63
CA SER A 148 -10.71 4.62 0.39
C SER A 148 -9.35 4.36 1.04
N ILE A 149 -8.93 3.09 1.15
CA ILE A 149 -7.66 2.72 1.76
C ILE A 149 -6.45 3.35 1.04
N ILE A 150 -6.58 3.70 -0.24
CA ILE A 150 -5.55 4.42 -1.00
C ILE A 150 -5.13 5.71 -0.26
N GLY A 151 -6.07 6.38 0.42
CA GLY A 151 -5.80 7.58 1.21
C GLY A 151 -4.83 7.36 2.38
N GLY A 152 -4.68 6.13 2.85
CA GLY A 152 -3.67 5.73 3.84
C GLY A 152 -2.29 5.45 3.25
N ALA A 153 -2.13 5.44 1.93
CA ALA A 153 -0.93 5.05 1.21
C ALA A 153 -0.43 3.64 1.60
N ASP A 154 -1.35 2.68 1.59
CA ASP A 154 -1.12 1.29 1.98
C ASP A 154 -1.65 0.34 0.90
N GLY A 155 -0.77 -0.04 -0.03
CA GLY A 155 -1.11 -0.92 -1.15
C GLY A 155 -1.61 -2.29 -0.71
N PRO A 156 -0.88 -3.03 0.13
CA PRO A 156 -1.30 -4.34 0.61
C PRO A 156 -2.65 -4.34 1.33
N THR A 157 -2.92 -3.35 2.18
CA THR A 157 -4.23 -3.21 2.86
C THR A 157 -5.35 -2.90 1.87
N SER A 158 -5.07 -2.10 0.83
CA SER A 158 -6.05 -1.78 -0.22
C SER A 158 -6.49 -3.04 -0.96
N ILE A 159 -5.54 -3.89 -1.35
CA ILE A 159 -5.79 -5.17 -2.02
C ILE A 159 -6.53 -6.13 -1.07
N PHE A 160 -6.05 -6.25 0.17
CA PHE A 160 -6.68 -7.07 1.20
C PHE A 160 -8.17 -6.74 1.37
N LEU A 161 -8.49 -5.46 1.52
CA LEU A 161 -9.87 -5.05 1.74
C LEU A 161 -10.73 -5.23 0.48
N ALA A 162 -10.19 -4.94 -0.71
CA ALA A 162 -10.89 -5.16 -1.97
C ALA A 162 -11.28 -6.64 -2.14
N GLY A 163 -10.35 -7.57 -1.90
CA GLY A 163 -10.61 -9.02 -1.93
C GLY A 163 -11.66 -9.42 -0.90
N LYS A 164 -11.53 -8.99 0.37
CA LYS A 164 -12.48 -9.32 1.44
C LYS A 164 -13.90 -8.80 1.18
N LEU A 165 -14.03 -7.65 0.55
CA LEU A 165 -15.33 -7.06 0.21
C LEU A 165 -15.90 -7.57 -1.14
N GLY A 166 -15.21 -8.49 -1.81
CA GLY A 166 -15.63 -9.03 -3.11
C GLY A 166 -15.57 -8.01 -4.24
N GLN A 167 -14.63 -7.05 -4.18
CA GLN A 167 -14.42 -6.03 -5.20
C GLN A 167 -13.20 -6.37 -6.07
N THR A 168 -13.13 -7.60 -6.55
CA THR A 168 -11.97 -8.17 -7.25
C THR A 168 -11.66 -7.45 -8.56
N GLU A 169 -12.68 -6.98 -9.28
CA GLU A 169 -12.53 -6.19 -10.51
C GLU A 169 -11.82 -4.83 -10.28
N LEU A 170 -11.93 -4.28 -9.07
CA LEU A 170 -11.30 -3.02 -8.71
C LEU A 170 -9.89 -3.19 -8.13
N MET A 171 -9.44 -4.42 -7.84
CA MET A 171 -8.14 -4.68 -7.22
C MET A 171 -6.99 -4.11 -8.05
N GLY A 172 -7.00 -4.32 -9.36
CA GLY A 172 -5.99 -3.78 -10.27
C GLY A 172 -5.90 -2.25 -10.25
N PRO A 173 -6.97 -1.54 -10.59
CA PRO A 173 -7.00 -0.08 -10.52
C PRO A 173 -6.64 0.50 -9.15
N ILE A 174 -7.15 -0.09 -8.06
CA ILE A 174 -6.85 0.32 -6.68
C ILE A 174 -5.36 0.13 -6.37
N ALA A 175 -4.80 -1.02 -6.71
CA ALA A 175 -3.40 -1.31 -6.44
C ALA A 175 -2.45 -0.42 -7.24
N VAL A 176 -2.70 -0.24 -8.54
CA VAL A 176 -1.90 0.67 -9.37
C VAL A 176 -1.95 2.10 -8.83
N ALA A 177 -3.13 2.59 -8.43
CA ALA A 177 -3.26 3.90 -7.81
C ALA A 177 -2.48 3.96 -6.48
N ALA A 178 -2.68 3.00 -5.56
CA ALA A 178 -2.05 2.98 -4.25
C ALA A 178 -0.51 2.97 -4.35
N TYR A 179 0.05 2.07 -5.15
CA TYR A 179 1.51 1.97 -5.31
C TYR A 179 2.11 3.16 -6.07
N SER A 180 1.38 3.72 -7.06
CA SER A 180 1.80 4.94 -7.73
C SER A 180 1.90 6.11 -6.75
N TYR A 181 0.92 6.29 -5.86
CA TYR A 181 0.96 7.36 -4.86
C TYR A 181 2.02 7.12 -3.78
N MET A 182 2.25 5.88 -3.35
CA MET A 182 3.39 5.57 -2.49
C MET A 182 4.71 6.02 -3.11
N SER A 183 4.91 5.79 -4.40
CA SER A 183 6.11 6.22 -5.13
C SER A 183 6.22 7.75 -5.23
N LEU A 184 5.09 8.44 -5.30
CA LEU A 184 5.01 9.90 -5.45
C LEU A 184 5.02 10.64 -4.11
N VAL A 185 5.05 9.95 -2.96
CA VAL A 185 5.16 10.55 -1.62
C VAL A 185 6.22 11.66 -1.55
N PRO A 186 7.47 11.47 -2.05
CA PRO A 186 8.50 12.51 -2.00
C PRO A 186 8.20 13.75 -2.85
N ILE A 187 7.24 13.68 -3.76
CA ILE A 187 6.84 14.78 -4.64
C ILE A 187 5.58 15.47 -4.11
N ILE A 188 4.58 14.68 -3.68
CA ILE A 188 3.26 15.19 -3.29
C ILE A 188 3.28 15.81 -1.88
N GLN A 189 3.95 15.18 -0.92
CA GLN A 189 3.94 15.66 0.47
C GLN A 189 4.63 17.01 0.70
N PRO A 190 5.85 17.29 0.17
CA PRO A 190 6.58 18.51 0.51
C PRO A 190 5.82 19.80 0.20
N PRO A 191 5.13 19.97 -0.94
CA PRO A 191 4.32 21.17 -1.18
C PRO A 191 3.24 21.37 -0.13
N ILE A 192 2.51 20.31 0.25
CA ILE A 192 1.44 20.36 1.25
C ILE A 192 2.02 20.73 2.63
N MET A 193 3.10 20.09 3.02
CA MET A 193 3.79 20.35 4.28
C MET A 193 4.26 21.82 4.38
N LYS A 194 4.86 22.33 3.29
CA LYS A 194 5.33 23.72 3.24
C LYS A 194 4.18 24.73 3.24
N LEU A 195 3.07 24.42 2.58
CA LEU A 195 1.88 25.28 2.56
C LEU A 195 1.23 25.39 3.95
N LEU A 196 1.18 24.28 4.70
CA LEU A 196 0.50 24.20 5.98
C LEU A 196 1.39 24.59 7.19
N THR A 197 2.71 24.72 7.02
CA THR A 197 3.64 25.04 8.11
C THR A 197 4.42 26.32 7.84
N THR A 198 4.66 27.10 8.87
CA THR A 198 5.54 28.25 8.83
C THR A 198 7.01 27.81 8.91
N GLU A 199 7.93 28.67 8.48
CA GLU A 199 9.37 28.39 8.59
C GLU A 199 9.82 28.21 10.06
N LYS A 200 9.22 28.96 10.98
CA LYS A 200 9.48 28.83 12.43
C LYS A 200 9.06 27.44 12.93
N GLU A 201 7.92 26.94 12.52
CA GLU A 201 7.42 25.61 12.90
C GLU A 201 8.33 24.51 12.35
N ARG A 202 8.80 24.64 11.11
CA ARG A 202 9.72 23.66 10.48
C ARG A 202 11.10 23.59 11.16
N LYS A 203 11.54 24.67 11.78
CA LYS A 203 12.83 24.75 12.52
C LYS A 203 12.75 24.23 13.96
N ILE A 204 11.58 23.82 14.45
CA ILE A 204 11.45 23.27 15.81
C ILE A 204 12.28 21.99 15.91
N LYS A 205 13.25 22.00 16.84
CA LYS A 205 14.05 20.83 17.20
C LYS A 205 13.35 20.06 18.31
N MET A 206 13.25 18.75 18.12
CA MET A 206 12.64 17.87 19.12
C MET A 206 13.70 17.28 20.04
N GLU A 207 13.35 17.12 21.31
CA GLU A 207 14.21 16.46 22.30
C GLU A 207 14.41 15.00 21.93
N GLN A 208 15.58 14.44 22.26
CA GLN A 208 15.89 13.04 21.98
C GLN A 208 14.85 12.09 22.61
N LEU A 209 14.45 11.07 21.86
CA LEU A 209 13.54 10.03 22.37
C LEU A 209 14.17 9.26 23.53
N ARG A 210 13.36 8.88 24.52
CA ARG A 210 13.82 8.03 25.60
C ARG A 210 14.31 6.67 25.06
N PRO A 211 15.28 6.05 25.71
CA PRO A 211 15.66 4.67 25.38
C PRO A 211 14.49 3.72 25.68
N VAL A 212 14.30 2.73 24.80
CA VAL A 212 13.29 1.67 24.95
C VAL A 212 13.98 0.39 25.34
N SER A 213 13.51 -0.25 26.41
CA SER A 213 14.06 -1.50 26.88
C SER A 213 13.73 -2.68 25.94
N LYS A 214 14.54 -3.74 25.98
CA LYS A 214 14.28 -4.96 25.21
C LYS A 214 12.93 -5.59 25.56
N LEU A 215 12.56 -5.55 26.84
CA LEU A 215 11.30 -6.09 27.32
C LEU A 215 10.10 -5.34 26.73
N GLU A 216 10.14 -3.99 26.70
CA GLU A 216 9.10 -3.18 26.07
C GLU A 216 8.94 -3.54 24.59
N LYS A 217 10.05 -3.72 23.85
CA LYS A 217 10.03 -4.09 22.44
C LYS A 217 9.43 -5.48 22.19
N ILE A 218 9.66 -6.46 23.09
CA ILE A 218 9.09 -7.81 22.99
C ILE A 218 7.60 -7.81 23.38
N LEU A 219 7.22 -7.08 24.41
CA LEU A 219 5.84 -7.03 24.88
C LEU A 219 4.92 -6.24 23.94
N PHE A 220 5.45 -5.23 23.27
CA PHE A 220 4.67 -4.36 22.40
C PHE A 220 3.85 -5.13 21.35
N PRO A 221 4.44 -5.99 20.49
CA PRO A 221 3.67 -6.72 19.47
C PRO A 221 2.62 -7.66 20.08
N ILE A 222 2.91 -8.26 21.24
CA ILE A 222 1.98 -9.15 21.96
C ILE A 222 0.76 -8.35 22.46
N VAL A 223 1.03 -7.25 23.15
CA VAL A 223 -0.03 -6.37 23.73
C VAL A 223 -0.88 -5.76 22.62
N ILE A 224 -0.25 -5.24 21.55
CA ILE A 224 -1.00 -4.65 20.42
C ILE A 224 -1.88 -5.71 19.76
N THR A 225 -1.37 -6.93 19.52
CA THR A 225 -2.18 -8.02 18.97
C THR A 225 -3.40 -8.30 19.85
N ILE A 226 -3.20 -8.48 21.14
CA ILE A 226 -4.29 -8.78 22.08
C ILE A 226 -5.31 -7.63 22.08
N VAL A 227 -4.87 -6.41 22.31
CA VAL A 227 -5.76 -5.25 22.46
C VAL A 227 -6.54 -4.98 21.17
N VAL A 228 -5.85 -4.91 20.02
CA VAL A 228 -6.49 -4.55 18.76
C VAL A 228 -7.40 -5.68 18.26
N CYS A 229 -6.95 -6.94 18.31
CA CYS A 229 -7.76 -8.05 17.81
C CYS A 229 -8.92 -8.43 18.75
N MET A 230 -8.83 -8.14 20.05
CA MET A 230 -9.98 -8.31 20.95
C MET A 230 -11.07 -7.25 20.72
N ILE A 231 -10.68 -6.03 20.36
CA ILE A 231 -11.65 -4.96 20.04
C ILE A 231 -12.22 -5.17 18.64
N LEU A 232 -11.37 -5.54 17.68
CA LEU A 232 -11.74 -5.66 16.27
C LEU A 232 -11.10 -6.93 15.67
N PRO A 233 -11.75 -8.11 15.85
CA PRO A 233 -11.18 -9.40 15.42
C PRO A 233 -10.85 -9.48 13.93
N THR A 234 -11.56 -8.77 13.08
CA THR A 234 -11.34 -8.69 11.64
C THR A 234 -9.96 -8.14 11.25
N THR A 235 -9.27 -7.45 12.16
CA THR A 235 -7.89 -6.96 11.92
C THR A 235 -6.82 -8.04 12.07
N ALA A 236 -7.14 -9.20 12.65
CA ALA A 236 -6.15 -10.22 12.99
C ALA A 236 -5.26 -10.68 11.81
N PRO A 237 -5.75 -10.84 10.57
CA PRO A 237 -4.89 -11.20 9.44
C PRO A 237 -3.81 -10.15 9.12
N LEU A 238 -4.08 -8.88 9.32
CA LEU A 238 -3.12 -7.80 9.04
C LEU A 238 -2.29 -7.44 10.27
N VAL A 239 -2.95 -7.01 11.35
CA VAL A 239 -2.26 -6.58 12.59
C VAL A 239 -1.55 -7.77 13.24
N GLY A 240 -2.18 -8.94 13.29
CA GLY A 240 -1.57 -10.13 13.84
C GLY A 240 -0.30 -10.55 13.09
N MET A 241 -0.32 -10.55 11.76
CA MET A 241 0.86 -10.89 10.95
C MET A 241 1.95 -9.81 11.06
N LEU A 242 1.59 -8.53 11.08
CA LEU A 242 2.53 -7.43 11.33
C LEU A 242 3.26 -7.61 12.68
N MET A 243 2.49 -7.89 13.72
CA MET A 243 3.03 -8.05 15.06
C MET A 243 3.82 -9.37 15.23
N LEU A 244 3.42 -10.44 14.52
CA LEU A 244 4.18 -11.69 14.47
C LEU A 244 5.57 -11.48 13.87
N GLY A 245 5.65 -10.79 12.73
CA GLY A 245 6.94 -10.44 12.12
C GLY A 245 7.81 -9.59 13.03
N ASN A 246 7.21 -8.62 13.71
CA ASN A 246 7.93 -7.79 14.68
C ASN A 246 8.41 -8.60 15.90
N LEU A 247 7.59 -9.54 16.39
CA LEU A 247 7.99 -10.42 17.49
C LEU A 247 9.16 -11.32 17.09
N PHE A 248 9.24 -11.82 15.86
CA PHE A 248 10.41 -12.55 15.37
C PHE A 248 11.68 -11.73 15.56
N LYS A 249 11.63 -10.46 15.12
CA LYS A 249 12.77 -9.53 15.21
C LYS A 249 13.15 -9.23 16.65
N GLU A 250 12.20 -8.77 17.46
CA GLU A 250 12.48 -8.23 18.79
C GLU A 250 12.78 -9.31 19.83
N SER A 251 12.28 -10.53 19.65
CA SER A 251 12.60 -11.68 20.52
C SER A 251 14.09 -12.04 20.48
N GLY A 252 14.70 -11.95 19.29
CA GLY A 252 16.09 -12.26 19.03
C GLY A 252 16.43 -13.77 19.09
N VAL A 253 15.43 -14.64 19.35
CA VAL A 253 15.64 -16.10 19.48
C VAL A 253 15.39 -16.87 18.18
N VAL A 254 14.74 -16.26 17.21
CA VAL A 254 14.37 -16.84 15.90
C VAL A 254 14.91 -16.02 14.73
N LYS A 255 16.21 -15.74 14.74
CA LYS A 255 16.87 -14.90 13.73
C LYS A 255 16.62 -15.39 12.30
N GLN A 256 16.63 -16.69 12.07
CA GLN A 256 16.37 -17.31 10.77
C GLN A 256 14.95 -17.00 10.26
N LEU A 257 13.94 -16.96 11.13
CA LEU A 257 12.57 -16.57 10.74
C LEU A 257 12.51 -15.08 10.42
N THR A 258 13.22 -14.24 11.18
CA THR A 258 13.32 -12.80 10.89
C THR A 258 13.95 -12.55 9.52
N GLU A 259 15.09 -13.19 9.24
CA GLU A 259 15.78 -13.07 7.96
C GLU A 259 14.93 -13.58 6.80
N THR A 260 14.26 -14.71 6.97
CA THR A 260 13.35 -15.27 5.95
C THR A 260 12.18 -14.34 5.69
N ALA A 261 11.50 -13.87 6.75
CA ALA A 261 10.32 -13.00 6.61
C ALA A 261 10.66 -11.65 5.99
N SER A 262 11.78 -11.03 6.38
CA SER A 262 12.18 -9.70 5.91
C SER A 262 12.85 -9.69 4.53
N ASN A 263 13.31 -10.82 4.04
CA ASN A 263 14.02 -10.94 2.76
C ASN A 263 13.34 -11.93 1.81
N ALA A 264 13.64 -13.22 1.91
CA ALA A 264 13.23 -14.20 0.91
C ALA A 264 11.70 -14.27 0.75
N LEU A 265 10.97 -14.42 1.86
CA LEU A 265 9.50 -14.47 1.82
C LEU A 265 8.91 -13.18 1.29
N MET A 266 9.38 -12.03 1.79
CA MET A 266 8.90 -10.71 1.36
C MET A 266 9.07 -10.54 -0.15
N TYR A 267 10.23 -10.89 -0.71
CA TYR A 267 10.48 -10.74 -2.14
C TYR A 267 9.69 -11.74 -2.99
N ILE A 268 9.53 -12.99 -2.55
CA ILE A 268 8.66 -13.96 -3.23
C ILE A 268 7.22 -13.44 -3.28
N VAL A 269 6.69 -12.98 -2.17
CA VAL A 269 5.32 -12.45 -2.09
C VAL A 269 5.16 -11.21 -2.96
N VAL A 270 6.14 -10.31 -2.96
CA VAL A 270 6.13 -9.11 -3.82
C VAL A 270 6.13 -9.47 -5.32
N ILE A 271 6.87 -10.51 -5.73
CA ILE A 271 6.85 -10.99 -7.12
C ILE A 271 5.45 -11.51 -7.48
N LEU A 272 4.88 -12.38 -6.64
CA LEU A 272 3.58 -12.98 -6.90
C LEU A 272 2.48 -11.92 -6.93
N LEU A 273 2.40 -11.10 -5.89
CA LEU A 273 1.41 -10.02 -5.77
C LEU A 273 1.57 -8.97 -6.88
N GLY A 274 2.79 -8.51 -7.13
CA GLY A 274 3.01 -7.48 -8.13
C GLY A 274 2.64 -7.94 -9.54
N THR A 275 3.02 -9.17 -9.93
CA THR A 275 2.69 -9.70 -11.26
C THR A 275 1.19 -9.99 -11.41
N SER A 276 0.52 -10.55 -10.40
CA SER A 276 -0.92 -10.85 -10.44
C SER A 276 -1.76 -9.58 -10.47
N VAL A 277 -1.44 -8.61 -9.60
CA VAL A 277 -2.11 -7.31 -9.59
C VAL A 277 -1.87 -6.54 -10.89
N GLY A 278 -0.65 -6.59 -11.44
CA GLY A 278 -0.39 -6.03 -12.77
C GLY A 278 -1.24 -6.70 -13.85
N ALA A 279 -1.38 -8.01 -13.81
CA ALA A 279 -2.18 -8.76 -14.76
C ALA A 279 -3.71 -8.53 -14.62
N SER A 280 -4.19 -8.06 -13.48
CA SER A 280 -5.59 -7.63 -13.34
C SER A 280 -5.90 -6.26 -13.99
N THR A 281 -4.90 -5.61 -14.61
CA THR A 281 -5.05 -4.34 -15.34
C THR A 281 -5.10 -4.56 -16.86
N SER A 282 -6.03 -5.40 -17.31
CA SER A 282 -6.33 -5.52 -18.75
C SER A 282 -6.86 -4.20 -19.31
N ALA A 283 -6.85 -4.04 -20.63
CA ALA A 283 -7.39 -2.83 -21.29
C ALA A 283 -8.85 -2.57 -20.89
N GLU A 284 -9.67 -3.60 -20.84
CA GLU A 284 -11.08 -3.51 -20.45
C GLU A 284 -11.25 -3.09 -19.00
N ALA A 285 -10.49 -3.70 -18.07
CA ALA A 285 -10.56 -3.41 -16.65
C ALA A 285 -9.99 -2.03 -16.29
N PHE A 286 -9.01 -1.53 -17.03
CA PHE A 286 -8.28 -0.30 -16.66
C PHE A 286 -8.71 0.95 -17.43
N LEU A 287 -9.03 0.83 -18.74
CA LEU A 287 -9.39 1.98 -19.60
C LEU A 287 -10.89 2.32 -19.48
N ASN A 288 -11.33 2.59 -18.25
CA ASN A 288 -12.70 2.97 -17.97
C ASN A 288 -12.78 4.23 -17.09
N VAL A 289 -13.97 4.83 -17.02
CA VAL A 289 -14.20 6.08 -16.25
C VAL A 289 -14.01 5.86 -14.75
N ASP A 290 -14.32 4.69 -14.24
CA ASP A 290 -14.21 4.40 -12.81
C ASP A 290 -12.76 4.29 -12.37
N THR A 291 -11.87 3.75 -13.19
CA THR A 291 -10.43 3.79 -12.95
C THR A 291 -9.91 5.22 -12.86
N LEU A 292 -10.35 6.11 -13.78
CA LEU A 292 -9.95 7.52 -13.70
C LEU A 292 -10.44 8.20 -12.41
N LYS A 293 -11.69 7.91 -11.99
CA LYS A 293 -12.23 8.38 -10.71
C LYS A 293 -11.38 7.86 -9.54
N ILE A 294 -11.00 6.57 -9.52
CA ILE A 294 -10.18 5.95 -8.48
C ILE A 294 -8.82 6.65 -8.39
N VAL A 295 -8.17 6.88 -9.53
CA VAL A 295 -6.87 7.57 -9.58
C VAL A 295 -6.99 9.00 -9.03
N LEU A 296 -7.94 9.80 -9.50
CA LEU A 296 -8.12 11.18 -9.02
C LEU A 296 -8.48 11.23 -7.54
N LEU A 297 -9.38 10.35 -7.10
CA LEU A 297 -9.82 10.25 -5.72
C LEU A 297 -8.67 9.86 -4.79
N GLY A 298 -7.84 8.91 -5.20
CA GLY A 298 -6.66 8.50 -4.46
C GLY A 298 -5.68 9.65 -4.25
N LEU A 299 -5.43 10.48 -5.28
CA LEU A 299 -4.59 11.68 -5.15
C LEU A 299 -5.14 12.66 -4.11
N VAL A 300 -6.43 12.99 -4.21
CA VAL A 300 -7.09 13.90 -3.26
C VAL A 300 -7.03 13.33 -1.86
N ALA A 301 -7.35 12.05 -1.68
CA ALA A 301 -7.32 11.36 -0.41
C ALA A 301 -5.94 11.40 0.25
N PHE A 302 -4.90 11.13 -0.52
CA PHE A 302 -3.51 11.19 -0.04
C PHE A 302 -3.11 12.61 0.38
N CYS A 303 -3.53 13.62 -0.38
CA CYS A 303 -3.33 15.03 0.00
C CYS A 303 -4.05 15.37 1.32
N VAL A 304 -5.30 14.92 1.49
CA VAL A 304 -6.08 15.12 2.72
C VAL A 304 -5.46 14.41 3.91
N GLY A 305 -4.99 13.16 3.76
CA GLY A 305 -4.29 12.42 4.81
C GLY A 305 -3.02 13.13 5.28
N THR A 306 -2.20 13.60 4.32
CA THR A 306 -1.00 14.39 4.61
C THR A 306 -1.35 15.69 5.34
N ALA A 307 -2.34 16.43 4.85
CA ALA A 307 -2.79 17.69 5.45
C ALA A 307 -3.35 17.46 6.86
N GLY A 308 -4.19 16.43 7.04
CA GLY A 308 -4.73 16.05 8.33
C GLY A 308 -3.64 15.78 9.37
N GLY A 309 -2.64 14.96 9.01
CA GLY A 309 -1.51 14.67 9.88
C GLY A 309 -0.73 15.94 10.27
N VAL A 310 -0.43 16.81 9.32
CA VAL A 310 0.29 18.09 9.59
C VAL A 310 -0.53 19.04 10.46
N LEU A 311 -1.84 19.19 10.19
CA LEU A 311 -2.73 20.05 10.98
C LEU A 311 -2.85 19.58 12.42
N PHE A 312 -3.03 18.26 12.63
CA PHE A 312 -2.98 17.69 13.99
C PHE A 312 -1.60 17.87 14.63
N GLY A 313 -0.52 17.75 13.86
CA GLY A 313 0.83 18.09 14.30
C GLY A 313 0.94 19.53 14.81
N LYS A 314 0.29 20.49 14.15
CA LYS A 314 0.21 21.89 14.61
C LYS A 314 -0.57 22.04 15.91
N ILE A 315 -1.70 21.32 16.04
CA ILE A 315 -2.47 21.32 17.29
C ILE A 315 -1.62 20.77 18.42
N MET A 316 -0.95 19.63 18.22
CA MET A 316 -0.05 19.03 19.21
C MET A 316 1.16 19.93 19.51
N CYS A 317 1.70 20.64 18.50
CA CYS A 317 2.75 21.63 18.69
C CYS A 317 2.31 22.72 19.67
N LYS A 318 1.11 23.29 19.47
CA LYS A 318 0.56 24.30 20.39
C LYS A 318 0.34 23.74 21.79
N LEU A 319 -0.23 22.55 21.91
CA LEU A 319 -0.48 21.89 23.19
C LEU A 319 0.80 21.52 23.95
N SER A 320 1.90 21.25 23.22
CA SER A 320 3.21 20.95 23.81
C SER A 320 4.05 22.20 24.12
N GLY A 321 3.52 23.39 23.93
CA GLY A 321 4.28 24.63 24.11
C GLY A 321 5.40 24.83 23.09
N GLY A 322 5.20 24.36 21.84
CA GLY A 322 6.17 24.53 20.76
C GLY A 322 7.30 23.49 20.72
N LYS A 323 7.16 22.38 21.45
CA LYS A 323 8.20 21.33 21.53
C LYS A 323 8.08 20.25 20.44
N LEU A 324 6.95 20.14 19.78
CA LEU A 324 6.69 19.16 18.73
C LEU A 324 6.74 19.82 17.36
N ASN A 325 7.55 19.29 16.46
CA ASN A 325 7.60 19.77 15.07
C ASN A 325 6.40 19.23 14.26
N PRO A 326 5.53 20.09 13.71
CA PRO A 326 4.32 19.65 12.99
C PRO A 326 4.61 18.80 11.75
N LEU A 327 5.82 18.90 11.18
CA LEU A 327 6.20 18.10 9.99
C LEU A 327 6.08 16.60 10.22
N ILE A 328 6.32 16.10 11.45
CA ILE A 328 6.24 14.67 11.73
C ILE A 328 4.83 14.11 11.54
N GLY A 329 3.80 14.97 11.60
CA GLY A 329 2.41 14.56 11.33
C GLY A 329 2.18 14.08 9.90
N SER A 330 2.93 14.60 8.90
CA SER A 330 2.85 14.12 7.51
C SER A 330 3.27 12.66 7.36
N ALA A 331 4.07 12.15 8.29
CA ALA A 331 4.51 10.76 8.30
C ALA A 331 3.44 9.78 8.80
N GLY A 332 2.29 10.25 9.28
CA GLY A 332 1.19 9.39 9.74
C GLY A 332 0.52 8.53 8.67
N VAL A 333 0.85 8.71 7.38
CA VAL A 333 0.47 7.79 6.31
C VAL A 333 1.31 6.51 6.35
N SER A 334 0.77 5.41 5.84
CA SER A 334 1.36 4.06 5.98
C SER A 334 2.60 3.78 5.10
N ALA A 335 3.06 4.74 4.31
CA ALA A 335 4.25 4.60 3.45
C ALA A 335 5.56 4.57 4.27
N VAL A 336 5.88 3.43 4.88
CA VAL A 336 7.05 3.24 5.76
C VAL A 336 8.26 2.75 4.94
N PRO A 337 9.45 3.32 5.14
CA PRO A 337 9.82 4.51 5.94
C PRO A 337 9.81 5.82 5.12
N MET A 338 9.20 5.81 3.95
CA MET A 338 9.32 6.89 2.95
C MET A 338 8.75 8.22 3.45
N ALA A 339 7.56 8.21 4.04
CA ALA A 339 6.94 9.42 4.57
C ALA A 339 7.75 10.05 5.73
N ALA A 340 8.36 9.22 6.58
CA ALA A 340 9.26 9.70 7.63
C ALA A 340 10.53 10.37 7.05
N ARG A 341 11.10 9.80 5.97
CA ARG A 341 12.24 10.39 5.26
C ARG A 341 11.88 11.73 4.61
N VAL A 342 10.67 11.86 4.09
CA VAL A 342 10.19 13.16 3.54
C VAL A 342 10.05 14.19 4.63
N SER A 343 9.52 13.85 5.81
CA SER A 343 9.47 14.75 6.97
C SER A 343 10.86 15.22 7.37
N GLN A 344 11.85 14.31 7.43
CA GLN A 344 13.24 14.63 7.67
C GLN A 344 13.79 15.58 6.61
N LYS A 345 13.57 15.30 5.33
CA LYS A 345 14.06 16.11 4.21
C LYS A 345 13.55 17.56 4.31
N VAL A 346 12.24 17.73 4.48
CA VAL A 346 11.62 19.07 4.57
C VAL A 346 12.08 19.81 5.83
N GLY A 347 12.30 19.11 6.94
CA GLY A 347 12.88 19.69 8.16
C GLY A 347 14.32 20.14 7.96
N ALA A 348 15.16 19.33 7.33
CA ALA A 348 16.56 19.65 7.02
C ALA A 348 16.72 20.79 6.00
N GLU A 349 15.78 20.97 5.08
CA GLU A 349 15.76 22.13 4.18
C GLU A 349 15.53 23.44 4.93
N ALA A 350 14.81 23.43 6.05
CA ALA A 350 14.60 24.60 6.90
C ALA A 350 15.73 24.82 7.91
N ASP A 351 16.29 23.75 8.46
CA ASP A 351 17.44 23.75 9.36
C ASP A 351 18.22 22.43 9.18
N PRO A 352 19.42 22.44 8.57
CA PRO A 352 20.22 21.23 8.31
C PRO A 352 20.61 20.45 9.57
N THR A 353 20.54 21.07 10.75
CA THR A 353 20.82 20.43 12.03
C THR A 353 19.61 19.81 12.70
N ASN A 354 18.44 19.82 12.03
CA ASN A 354 17.19 19.30 12.57
C ASN A 354 16.98 17.84 12.16
N PHE A 355 17.07 16.93 13.14
CA PHE A 355 16.94 15.49 12.93
C PHE A 355 15.55 15.00 13.34
N LEU A 356 14.62 14.96 12.40
CA LEU A 356 13.22 14.56 12.63
C LEU A 356 12.94 13.11 12.34
N LEU A 357 13.84 12.36 11.68
CA LEU A 357 13.58 11.02 11.18
C LEU A 357 13.03 10.07 12.26
N MET A 358 13.72 9.96 13.38
CA MET A 358 13.30 9.06 14.48
C MET A 358 11.96 9.48 15.08
N HIS A 359 11.68 10.79 15.15
CA HIS A 359 10.38 11.29 15.62
C HIS A 359 9.25 11.04 14.61
N ALA A 360 9.55 11.15 13.32
CA ALA A 360 8.61 10.89 12.24
C ALA A 360 8.31 9.38 12.06
N MET A 361 9.22 8.49 12.45
CA MET A 361 8.99 7.04 12.42
C MET A 361 7.86 6.61 13.37
N GLY A 362 7.68 7.29 14.52
CA GLY A 362 6.57 6.99 15.43
C GLY A 362 5.20 7.09 14.77
N PRO A 363 4.81 8.27 14.26
CA PRO A 363 3.57 8.41 13.49
C PRO A 363 3.50 7.51 12.26
N ASN A 364 4.61 7.24 11.58
CA ASN A 364 4.66 6.45 10.37
C ASN A 364 4.28 4.98 10.62
N VAL A 365 4.86 4.37 11.63
CA VAL A 365 4.49 2.98 12.01
C VAL A 365 3.10 2.90 12.65
N ALA A 366 2.66 3.97 13.35
CA ALA A 366 1.30 4.09 13.85
C ALA A 366 0.28 4.15 12.69
N GLY A 367 0.65 4.77 11.57
CA GLY A 367 -0.14 4.80 10.35
C GLY A 367 -0.45 3.42 9.80
N VAL A 368 0.52 2.51 9.78
CA VAL A 368 0.32 1.12 9.32
C VAL A 368 -0.73 0.40 10.16
N ILE A 369 -0.63 0.51 11.48
CA ILE A 369 -1.63 -0.05 12.41
C ILE A 369 -2.99 0.62 12.16
N GLY A 370 -3.01 1.94 11.99
CA GLY A 370 -4.22 2.73 11.74
C GLY A 370 -4.93 2.31 10.46
N THR A 371 -4.21 2.09 9.37
CA THR A 371 -4.78 1.65 8.09
C THR A 371 -5.35 0.23 8.19
N ALA A 372 -4.63 -0.69 8.86
CA ALA A 372 -5.15 -2.04 9.12
C ALA A 372 -6.42 -2.04 9.99
N VAL A 373 -6.47 -1.15 11.00
CA VAL A 373 -7.67 -0.95 11.83
C VAL A 373 -8.81 -0.36 11.02
N ALA A 374 -8.54 0.60 10.11
CA ALA A 374 -9.56 1.15 9.22
C ALA A 374 -10.14 0.06 8.30
N ALA A 375 -9.31 -0.80 7.71
CA ALA A 375 -9.77 -1.94 6.91
C ALA A 375 -10.63 -2.89 7.74
N GLY A 376 -10.19 -3.26 8.94
CA GLY A 376 -10.97 -4.10 9.86
C GLY A 376 -12.30 -3.47 10.24
N THR A 377 -12.35 -2.15 10.43
CA THR A 377 -13.59 -1.41 10.71
C THR A 377 -14.55 -1.51 9.54
N PHE A 378 -14.09 -1.34 8.29
CA PHE A 378 -14.93 -1.51 7.12
C PHE A 378 -15.45 -2.96 6.99
N MET A 379 -14.61 -3.96 7.25
CA MET A 379 -15.06 -5.36 7.26
C MET A 379 -16.16 -5.59 8.30
N ALA A 380 -15.98 -5.09 9.51
CA ALA A 380 -16.99 -5.19 10.57
C ALA A 380 -18.31 -4.49 10.19
N VAL A 381 -18.23 -3.30 9.57
CA VAL A 381 -19.43 -2.55 9.11
C VAL A 381 -20.18 -3.29 8.01
N PHE A 382 -19.46 -3.95 7.09
CA PHE A 382 -20.07 -4.68 5.96
C PHE A 382 -20.34 -6.17 6.26
N GLY A 383 -20.05 -6.65 7.47
CA GLY A 383 -20.37 -7.99 7.93
C GLY A 383 -19.54 -9.10 7.27
N VAL A 384 -18.25 -8.82 7.02
CA VAL A 384 -17.30 -9.74 6.36
C VAL A 384 -16.20 -10.15 7.33
#